data_362796c2f115d9209160caaa4218b27d
#
_entry.id   362796c2f115d9209160caaa4218b27d
#
_cell.length_a   1.000
_cell.length_b   1.000
_cell.length_c   1.000
_cell.angle_alpha   90.00
_cell.angle_beta   90.00
_cell.angle_gamma   90.00
#
_symmetry.space_group_name_H-M   'P 1'
#
loop_
_entity.id
_entity.type
_entity.pdbx_description
1 polymer ?
#
loop_
_entity_poly.entity_id
_entity_poly.type
_entity_poly.pdbx_seq_one_letter_code
_entity_poly.pdbx_strand_id
1 'polypeptide(L)'
;MFKNLKLAIRNIYGISRLLKVKNKKLKITYSIGLSNAVVLLDLLIIYLLTSFFQPVELPLFLGNYNIEDFRISLPIFVLLRFLVIYLDTMNIHRLRLNIEESLRENFLNEIFTRGNYSISDSYFFINTLCVHVSTFYQNFTILLTSIVKIILFILFLLITESSIFL
;
A
#
# COMPACT_ATOMS: atom_id res chain seq x y z
N MET A 1 -14.19 7.97 22.76
CA MET A 1 -13.34 7.70 21.59
C MET A 1 -13.35 6.23 21.16
N PHE A 2 -13.05 5.26 22.02
CA PHE A 2 -13.00 3.81 21.69
C PHE A 2 -14.32 3.20 21.17
N LYS A 3 -15.50 3.68 21.67
CA LYS A 3 -16.80 3.17 21.25
C LYS A 3 -17.08 3.45 19.76
N ASN A 4 -16.70 4.63 19.29
CA ASN A 4 -16.85 5.03 17.89
C ASN A 4 -15.88 4.27 16.98
N LEU A 5 -14.65 3.98 17.45
CA LEU A 5 -13.68 3.18 16.72
C LEU A 5 -14.16 1.72 16.54
N LYS A 6 -14.71 1.11 17.62
CA LYS A 6 -15.27 -0.23 17.55
C LYS A 6 -16.47 -0.33 16.61
N LEU A 7 -17.32 0.70 16.59
CA LEU A 7 -18.45 0.80 15.66
C LEU A 7 -17.97 0.93 14.21
N ALA A 8 -16.97 1.78 13.96
CA ALA A 8 -16.37 1.95 12.64
C ALA A 8 -15.75 0.65 12.14
N ILE A 9 -14.98 -0.07 12.96
CA ILE A 9 -14.38 -1.36 12.59
C ILE A 9 -15.48 -2.38 12.26
N ARG A 10 -16.55 -2.45 13.06
CA ARG A 10 -17.68 -3.35 12.80
C ARG A 10 -18.38 -3.03 11.49
N ASN A 11 -18.58 -1.75 11.19
CA ASN A 11 -19.18 -1.32 9.94
C ASN A 11 -18.31 -1.62 8.73
N ILE A 12 -16.98 -1.40 8.84
CA ILE A 12 -15.99 -1.77 7.82
C ILE A 12 -16.04 -3.27 7.54
N TYR A 13 -16.09 -4.09 8.61
CA TYR A 13 -16.19 -5.53 8.47
C TYR A 13 -17.51 -5.97 7.81
N GLY A 14 -18.64 -5.35 8.17
CA GLY A 14 -19.93 -5.56 7.54
C GLY A 14 -19.92 -5.23 6.04
N ILE A 15 -19.41 -4.05 5.68
CA ILE A 15 -19.26 -3.63 4.28
C ILE A 15 -18.29 -4.59 3.54
N SER A 16 -17.18 -4.96 4.18
CA SER A 16 -16.23 -5.92 3.61
C SER A 16 -16.84 -7.28 3.27
N ARG A 17 -17.85 -7.72 4.05
CA ARG A 17 -18.56 -8.99 3.81
C ARG A 17 -19.54 -8.89 2.64
N LEU A 18 -20.16 -7.72 2.46
CA LEU A 18 -21.07 -7.44 1.32
C LEU A 18 -20.30 -7.29 0.00
N LEU A 19 -19.02 -6.85 0.08
CA LEU A 19 -18.15 -6.73 -1.07
C LEU A 19 -17.66 -8.12 -1.53
N LYS A 20 -18.31 -8.69 -2.53
CA LYS A 20 -17.90 -9.94 -3.21
C LYS A 20 -16.66 -9.75 -4.11
N VAL A 21 -15.82 -8.76 -3.85
CA VAL A 21 -14.62 -8.50 -4.66
C VAL A 21 -13.63 -9.64 -4.52
N LYS A 22 -13.41 -10.34 -5.62
CA LYS A 22 -12.44 -11.43 -5.71
C LYS A 22 -11.02 -10.87 -5.46
N ASN A 23 -10.26 -11.50 -4.57
CA ASN A 23 -8.85 -11.16 -4.31
C ASN A 23 -8.55 -9.78 -3.68
N LYS A 24 -9.52 -9.10 -3.04
CA LYS A 24 -9.27 -7.80 -2.38
C LYS A 24 -8.15 -7.87 -1.32
N LYS A 25 -8.14 -8.94 -0.50
CA LYS A 25 -7.10 -9.15 0.53
C LYS A 25 -5.72 -9.28 -0.12
N LEU A 26 -5.62 -10.07 -1.18
CA LEU A 26 -4.37 -10.30 -1.90
C LEU A 26 -3.83 -9.00 -2.51
N LYS A 27 -4.69 -8.14 -3.08
CA LYS A 27 -4.28 -6.85 -3.62
C LYS A 27 -3.76 -5.90 -2.53
N ILE A 28 -4.40 -5.88 -1.35
CA ILE A 28 -3.93 -5.09 -0.20
C ILE A 28 -2.57 -5.62 0.29
N THR A 29 -2.43 -6.95 0.47
CA THR A 29 -1.17 -7.56 0.88
C THR A 29 -0.05 -7.30 -0.14
N TYR A 30 -0.37 -7.38 -1.43
CA TYR A 30 0.56 -7.08 -2.51
C TYR A 30 1.04 -5.61 -2.47
N SER A 31 0.13 -4.66 -2.23
CA SER A 31 0.48 -3.25 -2.05
C SER A 31 1.37 -3.03 -0.83
N ILE A 32 1.11 -3.71 0.29
CA ILE A 32 1.99 -3.68 1.46
C ILE A 32 3.39 -4.22 1.10
N GLY A 33 3.47 -5.33 0.36
CA GLY A 33 4.75 -5.90 -0.10
C GLY A 33 5.54 -4.95 -1.00
N LEU A 34 4.90 -4.37 -2.02
CA LEU A 34 5.52 -3.39 -2.91
C LEU A 34 6.00 -2.14 -2.15
N SER A 35 5.18 -1.66 -1.23
CA SER A 35 5.50 -0.50 -0.41
C SER A 35 6.71 -0.74 0.49
N ASN A 36 6.88 -1.96 1.02
CA ASN A 36 8.05 -2.37 1.79
C ASN A 36 9.30 -2.48 0.90
N ALA A 37 9.14 -2.98 -0.32
CA ALA A 37 10.23 -3.03 -1.30
C ALA A 37 10.76 -1.62 -1.63
N VAL A 38 9.87 -0.60 -1.71
CA VAL A 38 10.30 0.80 -1.87
C VAL A 38 11.18 1.25 -0.71
N VAL A 39 10.79 0.96 0.54
CA VAL A 39 11.57 1.33 1.73
C VAL A 39 12.95 0.68 1.70
N LEU A 40 13.02 -0.61 1.36
CA LEU A 40 14.31 -1.32 1.24
C LEU A 40 15.20 -0.70 0.16
N LEU A 41 14.62 -0.32 -0.98
CA LEU A 41 15.36 0.37 -2.05
C LEU A 41 15.83 1.76 -1.60
N ASP A 42 14.99 2.52 -0.86
CA ASP A 42 15.38 3.82 -0.32
C ASP A 42 16.56 3.70 0.64
N LEU A 43 16.52 2.72 1.56
CA LEU A 43 17.61 2.45 2.50
C LEU A 43 18.88 2.02 1.77
N LEU A 44 18.77 1.19 0.74
CA LEU A 44 19.91 0.76 -0.08
C LEU A 44 20.50 1.94 -0.85
N ILE A 45 19.70 2.82 -1.44
CA ILE A 45 20.16 4.02 -2.13
C ILE A 45 20.88 4.96 -1.16
N ILE A 46 20.32 5.20 0.05
CA ILE A 46 20.96 6.02 1.09
C ILE A 46 22.32 5.40 1.49
N TYR A 47 22.35 4.10 1.72
CA TYR A 47 23.57 3.39 2.06
C TYR A 47 24.64 3.53 0.97
N LEU A 48 24.28 3.35 -0.30
CA LEU A 48 25.17 3.55 -1.43
C LEU A 48 25.69 4.99 -1.51
N LEU A 49 24.81 5.99 -1.29
CA LEU A 49 25.21 7.39 -1.28
C LEU A 49 26.19 7.70 -0.14
N THR A 50 25.95 7.19 1.06
CA THR A 50 26.86 7.41 2.20
C THR A 50 28.22 6.76 1.98
N SER A 51 28.29 5.61 1.31
CA SER A 51 29.56 4.94 0.98
C SER A 51 30.44 5.73 0.00
N PHE A 52 29.89 6.72 -0.72
CA PHE A 52 30.68 7.64 -1.55
C PHE A 52 31.47 8.67 -0.71
N PHE A 53 30.92 9.06 0.44
CA PHE A 53 31.51 10.11 1.27
C PHE A 53 32.39 9.57 2.40
N GLN A 54 32.13 8.32 2.82
CA GLN A 54 32.90 7.65 3.87
C GLN A 54 33.17 6.21 3.45
N PRO A 55 34.38 5.69 3.65
CA PRO A 55 34.69 4.27 3.45
C PRO A 55 33.92 3.46 4.52
N VAL A 56 32.71 3.05 4.20
CA VAL A 56 31.89 2.20 5.06
C VAL A 56 32.21 0.75 4.72
N GLU A 57 32.56 -0.04 5.74
CA GLU A 57 32.73 -1.48 5.58
C GLU A 57 31.40 -2.11 5.14
N LEU A 58 31.42 -2.83 4.03
CA LEU A 58 30.23 -3.51 3.49
C LEU A 58 29.74 -4.56 4.48
N PRO A 59 28.44 -4.64 4.77
CA PRO A 59 27.92 -5.71 5.61
C PRO A 59 28.26 -7.08 5.02
N LEU A 60 28.59 -8.04 5.89
CA LEU A 60 29.13 -9.37 5.62
C LEU A 60 28.43 -10.18 4.52
N PHE A 61 27.16 -9.90 4.20
CA PHE A 61 26.41 -10.62 3.16
C PHE A 61 26.57 -10.05 1.74
N LEU A 62 27.24 -8.90 1.57
CA LEU A 62 27.51 -8.31 0.25
C LEU A 62 28.91 -8.63 -0.28
N GLY A 63 29.72 -9.41 0.45
CA GLY A 63 30.97 -10.02 -0.01
C GLY A 63 31.86 -9.09 -0.85
N ASN A 64 32.95 -9.55 -1.39
CA ASN A 64 34.02 -8.86 -2.10
C ASN A 64 33.63 -8.09 -3.40
N TYR A 65 32.52 -7.35 -3.40
CA TYR A 65 32.19 -6.47 -4.52
C TYR A 65 32.94 -5.16 -4.44
N ASN A 66 33.58 -4.75 -5.53
CA ASN A 66 34.27 -3.48 -5.65
C ASN A 66 33.25 -2.33 -5.59
N ILE A 67 33.51 -1.32 -4.78
CA ILE A 67 32.67 -0.11 -4.63
C ILE A 67 32.43 0.58 -5.98
N GLU A 68 33.37 0.46 -6.94
CA GLU A 68 33.23 1.04 -8.28
C GLU A 68 32.09 0.41 -9.09
N ASP A 69 31.83 -0.88 -8.95
CA ASP A 69 30.72 -1.57 -9.65
C ASP A 69 29.37 -1.10 -9.11
N PHE A 70 29.29 -0.74 -7.83
CA PHE A 70 28.07 -0.18 -7.22
C PHE A 70 27.75 1.24 -7.69
N ARG A 71 28.73 2.04 -8.10
CA ARG A 71 28.50 3.39 -8.64
C ARG A 71 27.65 3.34 -9.92
N ILE A 72 27.93 2.37 -10.80
CA ILE A 72 27.18 2.17 -12.04
C ILE A 72 25.76 1.63 -11.76
N SER A 73 25.58 0.89 -10.67
CA SER A 73 24.28 0.30 -10.31
C SER A 73 23.29 1.29 -9.69
N LEU A 74 23.76 2.42 -9.13
CA LEU A 74 22.89 3.40 -8.46
C LEU A 74 21.76 3.94 -9.35
N PRO A 75 21.95 4.34 -10.62
CA PRO A 75 20.88 4.73 -11.51
C PRO A 75 19.85 3.61 -11.73
N ILE A 76 20.30 2.35 -11.77
CA ILE A 76 19.44 1.18 -11.94
C ILE A 76 18.53 1.02 -10.71
N PHE A 77 19.05 1.18 -9.49
CA PHE A 77 18.23 1.12 -8.27
C PHE A 77 17.22 2.25 -8.20
N VAL A 78 17.59 3.45 -8.63
CA VAL A 78 16.66 4.59 -8.71
C VAL A 78 15.54 4.30 -9.71
N LEU A 79 15.85 3.77 -10.89
CA LEU A 79 14.84 3.38 -11.88
C LEU A 79 13.93 2.26 -11.34
N LEU A 80 14.51 1.25 -10.70
CA LEU A 80 13.75 0.17 -10.08
C LEU A 80 12.79 0.69 -9.01
N ARG A 81 13.23 1.64 -8.18
CA ARG A 81 12.39 2.32 -7.19
C ARG A 81 11.17 2.98 -7.83
N PHE A 82 11.36 3.74 -8.90
CA PHE A 82 10.24 4.38 -9.62
C PHE A 82 9.28 3.36 -10.21
N LEU A 83 9.80 2.25 -10.75
CA LEU A 83 8.99 1.16 -11.28
C LEU A 83 8.13 0.52 -10.17
N VAL A 84 8.70 0.25 -9.02
CA VAL A 84 7.95 -0.34 -7.88
C VAL A 84 6.88 0.63 -7.38
N ILE A 85 7.17 1.94 -7.27
CA ILE A 85 6.18 2.97 -6.90
C ILE A 85 5.04 3.01 -7.92
N TYR A 86 5.35 2.95 -9.21
CA TYR A 86 4.35 2.93 -10.27
C TYR A 86 3.44 1.70 -10.16
N LEU A 87 4.00 0.51 -9.93
CA LEU A 87 3.25 -0.73 -9.75
C LEU A 87 2.34 -0.68 -8.51
N ASP A 88 2.81 -0.13 -7.40
CA ASP A 88 2.01 0.06 -6.17
C ASP A 88 0.83 1.01 -6.42
N THR A 89 1.08 2.16 -7.00
CA THR A 89 0.05 3.15 -7.35
C THR A 89 -1.00 2.55 -8.29
N MET A 90 -0.56 1.83 -9.31
CA MET A 90 -1.44 1.14 -10.27
C MET A 90 -2.29 0.06 -9.58
N ASN A 91 -1.71 -0.72 -8.66
CA ASN A 91 -2.43 -1.74 -7.90
C ASN A 91 -3.50 -1.13 -6.99
N ILE A 92 -3.20 -0.05 -6.28
CA ILE A 92 -4.14 0.67 -5.41
C ILE A 92 -5.29 1.26 -6.24
N HIS A 93 -4.98 1.85 -7.39
CA HIS A 93 -6.00 2.41 -8.29
C HIS A 93 -6.92 1.31 -8.85
N ARG A 94 -6.35 0.19 -9.30
CA ARG A 94 -7.13 -0.98 -9.75
C ARG A 94 -7.98 -1.60 -8.63
N LEU A 95 -7.50 -1.57 -7.39
CA LEU A 95 -8.29 -2.01 -6.25
C LEU A 95 -9.53 -1.15 -6.08
N ARG A 96 -9.38 0.18 -6.12
CA ARG A 96 -10.48 1.13 -6.05
C ARG A 96 -11.53 0.88 -7.13
N LEU A 97 -11.10 0.82 -8.39
CA LEU A 97 -12.01 0.60 -9.53
C LEU A 97 -12.78 -0.72 -9.42
N ASN A 98 -12.11 -1.80 -9.04
CA ASN A 98 -12.77 -3.10 -8.90
C ASN A 98 -13.80 -3.12 -7.76
N ILE A 99 -13.56 -2.36 -6.67
CA ILE A 99 -14.51 -2.22 -5.57
C ILE A 99 -15.72 -1.42 -6.04
N GLU A 100 -15.48 -0.32 -6.75
CA GLU A 100 -16.52 0.54 -7.29
C GLU A 100 -17.44 -0.22 -8.27
N GLU A 101 -16.86 -0.95 -9.20
CA GLU A 101 -17.56 -1.78 -10.18
C GLU A 101 -18.40 -2.86 -9.48
N SER A 102 -17.81 -3.63 -8.57
CA SER A 102 -18.54 -4.67 -7.82
C SER A 102 -19.69 -4.13 -6.98
N LEU A 103 -19.54 -2.92 -6.41
CA LEU A 103 -20.62 -2.27 -5.68
C LEU A 103 -21.75 -1.83 -6.62
N ARG A 104 -21.39 -1.22 -7.76
CA ARG A 104 -22.38 -0.80 -8.76
C ARG A 104 -23.21 -1.98 -9.28
N GLU A 105 -22.55 -3.08 -9.61
CA GLU A 105 -23.24 -4.31 -10.05
C GLU A 105 -24.20 -4.84 -8.96
N ASN A 106 -23.73 -4.90 -7.70
CA ASN A 106 -24.58 -5.37 -6.61
C ASN A 106 -25.79 -4.46 -6.37
N PHE A 107 -25.60 -3.13 -6.39
CA PHE A 107 -26.72 -2.19 -6.22
C PHE A 107 -27.68 -2.19 -7.41
N LEU A 108 -27.18 -2.27 -8.63
CA LEU A 108 -28.03 -2.41 -9.82
C LEU A 108 -28.90 -3.67 -9.71
N ASN A 109 -28.31 -4.80 -9.39
CA ASN A 109 -29.06 -6.05 -9.21
C ASN A 109 -30.12 -5.92 -8.10
N GLU A 110 -29.80 -5.26 -6.99
CA GLU A 110 -30.74 -5.06 -5.89
C GLU A 110 -31.90 -4.13 -6.28
N ILE A 111 -31.60 -3.03 -6.98
CA ILE A 111 -32.61 -2.09 -7.47
C ILE A 111 -33.55 -2.77 -8.45
N PHE A 112 -33.03 -3.56 -9.40
CA PHE A 112 -33.87 -4.26 -10.38
C PHE A 112 -34.66 -5.40 -9.77
N THR A 113 -34.15 -6.11 -8.76
CA THR A 113 -34.88 -7.23 -8.17
C THR A 113 -35.95 -6.80 -7.15
N ARG A 114 -35.68 -5.74 -6.39
CA ARG A 114 -36.63 -5.28 -5.35
C ARG A 114 -37.62 -4.22 -5.82
N GLY A 115 -37.26 -3.40 -6.82
CA GLY A 115 -38.17 -2.44 -7.47
C GLY A 115 -38.70 -1.28 -6.60
N ASN A 116 -38.28 -1.19 -5.33
CA ASN A 116 -38.87 -0.26 -4.33
C ASN A 116 -38.00 1.00 -4.10
N TYR A 117 -37.05 1.28 -4.95
CA TYR A 117 -36.18 2.45 -4.82
C TYR A 117 -36.67 3.62 -5.66
N SER A 118 -36.62 4.84 -5.08
CA SER A 118 -36.84 6.04 -5.86
C SER A 118 -35.67 6.25 -6.86
N ILE A 119 -35.91 7.00 -7.93
CA ILE A 119 -34.87 7.33 -8.92
C ILE A 119 -33.73 8.09 -8.25
N SER A 120 -34.05 9.00 -7.32
CA SER A 120 -33.09 9.78 -6.56
C SER A 120 -32.19 8.89 -5.69
N ASP A 121 -32.79 7.92 -4.96
CA ASP A 121 -32.04 7.00 -4.11
C ASP A 121 -31.15 6.09 -4.94
N SER A 122 -31.65 5.58 -6.06
CA SER A 122 -30.91 4.75 -7.00
C SER A 122 -29.69 5.48 -7.54
N TYR A 123 -29.84 6.74 -7.94
CA TYR A 123 -28.74 7.59 -8.39
C TYR A 123 -27.70 7.83 -7.30
N PHE A 124 -28.15 8.13 -6.07
CA PHE A 124 -27.25 8.32 -4.91
C PHE A 124 -26.45 7.06 -4.62
N PHE A 125 -27.05 5.89 -4.58
CA PHE A 125 -26.36 4.63 -4.29
C PHE A 125 -25.31 4.30 -5.35
N ILE A 126 -25.65 4.43 -6.63
CA ILE A 126 -24.76 4.04 -7.74
C ILE A 126 -23.63 5.04 -7.93
N ASN A 127 -23.89 6.35 -7.89
CA ASN A 127 -22.88 7.35 -8.26
C ASN A 127 -22.14 7.93 -7.06
N THR A 128 -22.77 8.07 -5.90
CA THR A 128 -22.16 8.73 -4.75
C THR A 128 -21.62 7.71 -3.76
N LEU A 129 -22.45 6.77 -3.31
CA LEU A 129 -22.05 5.82 -2.27
C LEU A 129 -20.95 4.87 -2.75
N CYS A 130 -21.04 4.36 -3.98
CA CYS A 130 -20.02 3.46 -4.55
C CYS A 130 -18.65 4.13 -4.61
N VAL A 131 -18.60 5.40 -5.04
CA VAL A 131 -17.36 6.18 -5.12
C VAL A 131 -16.78 6.44 -3.72
N HIS A 132 -17.61 6.83 -2.76
CA HIS A 132 -17.14 7.07 -1.38
C HIS A 132 -16.57 5.80 -0.73
N VAL A 133 -17.25 4.66 -0.88
CA VAL A 133 -16.77 3.39 -0.32
C VAL A 133 -15.48 2.94 -1.00
N SER A 134 -15.37 3.03 -2.32
CA SER A 134 -14.15 2.66 -3.05
C SER A 134 -12.96 3.54 -2.67
N THR A 135 -13.18 4.86 -2.54
CA THR A 135 -12.17 5.83 -2.09
C THR A 135 -11.74 5.56 -0.63
N PHE A 136 -12.69 5.19 0.23
CA PHE A 136 -12.37 4.78 1.60
C PHE A 136 -11.40 3.59 1.62
N TYR A 137 -11.65 2.55 0.83
CA TYR A 137 -10.74 1.40 0.75
C TYR A 137 -9.37 1.76 0.18
N GLN A 138 -9.30 2.67 -0.78
CA GLN A 138 -8.05 3.22 -1.29
C GLN A 138 -7.26 3.90 -0.17
N ASN A 139 -7.88 4.84 0.55
CA ASN A 139 -7.23 5.58 1.63
C ASN A 139 -6.84 4.67 2.80
N PHE A 140 -7.66 3.67 3.12
CA PHE A 140 -7.36 2.68 4.13
C PHE A 140 -6.12 1.84 3.76
N THR A 141 -5.99 1.45 2.49
CA THR A 141 -4.80 0.72 2.01
C THR A 141 -3.55 1.60 2.11
N ILE A 142 -3.62 2.87 1.70
CA ILE A 142 -2.52 3.83 1.83
C ILE A 142 -2.11 4.02 3.29
N LEU A 143 -3.08 4.11 4.20
CA LEU A 143 -2.82 4.23 5.64
C LEU A 143 -2.10 2.99 6.18
N LEU A 144 -2.57 1.79 5.83
CA LEU A 144 -1.92 0.54 6.24
C LEU A 144 -0.48 0.44 5.73
N THR A 145 -0.26 0.77 4.45
CA THR A 145 1.10 0.76 3.87
C THR A 145 2.00 1.76 4.56
N SER A 146 1.50 2.95 4.91
CA SER A 146 2.26 3.98 5.62
C SER A 146 2.64 3.55 7.04
N ILE A 147 1.73 2.90 7.78
CA ILE A 147 2.03 2.37 9.11
C ILE A 147 3.15 1.33 9.06
N VAL A 148 3.08 0.41 8.10
CA VAL A 148 4.12 -0.64 7.95
C VAL A 148 5.46 -0.04 7.58
N LYS A 149 5.50 1.00 6.72
CA LYS A 149 6.72 1.75 6.40
C LYS A 149 7.35 2.36 7.65
N ILE A 150 6.55 3.04 8.48
CA ILE A 150 7.04 3.65 9.72
C ILE A 150 7.65 2.61 10.65
N ILE A 151 6.97 1.45 10.81
CA ILE A 151 7.48 0.36 11.65
C ILE A 151 8.83 -0.15 11.13
N LEU A 152 8.96 -0.34 9.82
CA LEU A 152 10.24 -0.77 9.21
C LEU A 152 11.35 0.25 9.41
N PHE A 153 11.07 1.54 9.26
CA PHE A 153 12.05 2.60 9.52
C PHE A 153 12.52 2.60 10.98
N ILE A 154 11.59 2.47 11.94
CA ILE A 154 11.93 2.40 13.36
C ILE A 154 12.79 1.17 13.65
N LEU A 155 12.42 -0.01 13.12
CA LEU A 155 13.22 -1.23 13.27
C LEU A 155 14.63 -1.07 12.69
N PHE A 156 14.74 -0.46 11.52
CA PHE A 156 16.04 -0.19 10.90
C PHE A 156 16.91 0.71 11.78
N LEU A 157 16.36 1.81 12.31
CA LEU A 157 17.07 2.72 13.22
C LEU A 157 17.56 2.00 14.48
N LEU A 158 16.71 1.17 15.09
CA LEU A 158 17.09 0.41 16.30
C LEU A 158 18.23 -0.57 16.02
N ILE A 159 18.24 -1.20 14.84
CA ILE A 159 19.32 -2.13 14.46
C ILE A 159 20.63 -1.37 14.21
N THR A 160 20.57 -0.22 13.55
CA THR A 160 21.75 0.60 13.27
C THR A 160 22.34 1.22 14.53
N GLU A 161 21.52 1.74 15.45
CA GLU A 161 22.00 2.25 16.73
C GLU A 161 22.64 1.15 17.59
N SER A 162 22.06 -0.05 17.64
CA SER A 162 22.64 -1.16 18.40
C SER A 162 24.01 -1.62 17.88
N SER A 163 24.29 -1.42 16.58
CA SER A 163 25.59 -1.75 15.97
C SER A 163 26.67 -0.69 16.22
N ILE A 164 26.32 0.52 16.65
CA ILE A 164 27.27 1.59 16.99
C ILE A 164 27.72 1.48 18.45
N PHE A 165 26.96 0.79 19.30
CA PHE A 165 27.27 0.61 20.73
C PHE A 165 27.99 -0.73 21.06
N LEU A 166 28.23 -1.59 20.10
CA LEU A 166 29.05 -2.81 20.19
C LEU A 166 30.41 -2.61 19.52
#